data_b8b9789471c9c95b8a1cd6edaed32bbe
#
_entry.id   b8b9789471c9c95b8a1cd6edaed32bbe
#
_cell.length_a   1.000
_cell.length_b   1.000
_cell.length_c   1.000
_cell.angle_alpha   90.00
_cell.angle_beta   90.00
_cell.angle_gamma   90.00
#
_symmetry.space_group_name_H-M   'P 1'
#
loop_
_entity.id
_entity.type
_entity.pdbx_description
1 polymer ?
#
loop_
_entity_poly.entity_id
_entity_poly.type
_entity_poly.pdbx_seq_one_letter_code
_entity_poly.pdbx_strand_id
1 'polypeptide(L)'
;MPKIYFVDVTNRDGVQTSRLGLAKLQKTLINLMLNDMGITQSEFGFPTTMHELNYLNANLELVKRGVINRTKLSGWMRAIASDVETSFSNCPLLENCNLSQSTSEQMIWGKYLGKKNTDDRNR
;
A
#
# COMPACT_ATOMS: atom_id res chain seq x y z
N MET A 1 17.90 0.32 24.05
CA MET A 1 17.53 -0.73 23.06
C MET A 1 17.07 -0.08 21.76
N PRO A 2 17.40 -0.61 20.60
CA PRO A 2 16.89 -0.10 19.33
C PRO A 2 15.37 -0.26 19.30
N LYS A 3 14.68 0.75 18.79
CA LYS A 3 13.23 0.71 18.61
C LYS A 3 12.90 -0.01 17.29
N ILE A 4 12.08 -1.05 17.37
CA ILE A 4 11.64 -1.83 16.21
C ILE A 4 10.24 -1.40 15.82
N TYR A 5 10.01 -1.22 14.52
CA TYR A 5 8.72 -0.89 13.95
C TYR A 5 8.26 -2.03 13.04
N PHE A 6 6.98 -2.38 13.15
CA PHE A 6 6.37 -3.40 12.29
C PHE A 6 5.56 -2.72 11.18
N VAL A 7 5.75 -3.19 9.97
CA VAL A 7 4.90 -2.87 8.82
C VAL A 7 4.15 -4.13 8.45
N ASP A 8 2.84 -4.13 8.60
CA ASP A 8 1.98 -5.23 8.16
C ASP A 8 1.66 -5.08 6.67
N VAL A 9 1.70 -6.16 5.92
CA VAL A 9 1.41 -6.19 4.48
C VAL A 9 0.28 -7.16 4.11
N THR A 10 -0.48 -7.63 5.11
CA THR A 10 -1.54 -8.64 4.93
C THR A 10 -2.56 -8.18 3.90
N ASN A 11 -3.07 -6.97 4.02
CA ASN A 11 -4.14 -6.44 3.17
C ASN A 11 -3.69 -6.05 1.75
N ARG A 12 -2.40 -6.03 1.50
CA ARG A 12 -1.83 -5.71 0.18
C ARG A 12 -1.16 -6.94 -0.44
N ASP A 13 -0.05 -7.41 0.13
CA ASP A 13 0.73 -8.53 -0.40
C ASP A 13 0.15 -9.89 0.01
N GLY A 14 -0.30 -10.01 1.24
CA GLY A 14 -0.89 -11.22 1.77
C GLY A 14 -2.12 -11.70 0.98
N VAL A 15 -2.97 -10.78 0.52
CA VAL A 15 -4.16 -11.11 -0.29
C VAL A 15 -3.83 -11.62 -1.69
N GLN A 16 -2.59 -11.49 -2.14
CA GLN A 16 -2.12 -12.03 -3.42
C GLN A 16 -1.73 -13.52 -3.31
N THR A 17 -1.78 -14.08 -2.10
CA THR A 17 -1.51 -15.49 -1.87
C THR A 17 -2.57 -16.36 -2.55
N SER A 18 -2.11 -17.43 -3.21
CA SER A 18 -2.99 -18.37 -3.90
C SER A 18 -4.10 -18.89 -2.99
N ARG A 19 -5.32 -18.93 -3.50
CA ARG A 19 -6.53 -19.40 -2.81
C ARG A 19 -6.98 -18.54 -1.62
N LEU A 20 -6.39 -17.37 -1.42
CA LEU A 20 -6.86 -16.41 -0.43
C LEU A 20 -7.71 -15.34 -1.12
N GLY A 21 -8.95 -15.19 -0.68
CA GLY A 21 -9.83 -14.11 -1.10
C GLY A 21 -10.42 -13.43 0.12
N LEU A 22 -10.09 -12.15 0.32
CA LEU A 22 -10.67 -11.36 1.41
C LEU A 22 -11.67 -10.35 0.87
N ALA A 23 -12.88 -10.37 1.43
CA ALA A 23 -13.86 -9.33 1.17
C ALA A 23 -13.41 -7.98 1.77
N LYS A 24 -13.90 -6.88 1.21
CA LYS A 24 -13.55 -5.52 1.67
C LYS A 24 -13.81 -5.30 3.16
N LEU A 25 -14.89 -5.88 3.69
CA LEU A 25 -15.19 -5.84 5.12
C LEU A 25 -14.13 -6.58 5.95
N GLN A 26 -13.71 -7.76 5.50
CA GLN A 26 -12.67 -8.54 6.20
C GLN A 26 -11.35 -7.78 6.23
N LYS A 27 -10.95 -7.14 5.13
CA LYS A 27 -9.77 -6.27 5.07
C LYS A 27 -9.89 -5.09 6.03
N THR A 28 -11.08 -4.49 6.17
CA THR A 28 -11.34 -3.41 7.12
C THR A 28 -11.21 -3.90 8.57
N LEU A 29 -11.77 -5.06 8.89
CA LEU A 29 -11.63 -5.66 10.22
C LEU A 29 -10.16 -5.95 10.57
N ILE A 30 -9.36 -6.41 9.61
CA ILE A 30 -7.91 -6.59 9.79
C ILE A 30 -7.25 -5.26 10.15
N ASN A 31 -7.55 -4.17 9.43
CA ASN A 31 -6.99 -2.85 9.75
C ASN A 31 -7.38 -2.39 11.18
N LEU A 32 -8.61 -2.64 11.62
CA LEU A 32 -9.05 -2.33 12.98
C LEU A 32 -8.29 -3.16 14.03
N MET A 33 -8.13 -4.45 13.78
CA MET A 33 -7.36 -5.34 14.67
C MET A 33 -5.89 -4.94 14.76
N LEU A 34 -5.26 -4.58 13.63
CA LEU A 34 -3.89 -4.07 13.60
C LEU A 34 -3.76 -2.77 14.40
N ASN A 35 -4.77 -1.90 14.31
CA ASN A 35 -4.83 -0.68 15.11
C ASN A 35 -4.93 -0.98 16.62
N ASP A 36 -5.76 -1.93 17.01
CA ASP A 36 -5.92 -2.34 18.41
C ASP A 36 -4.64 -2.97 18.96
N MET A 37 -3.95 -3.74 18.14
CA MET A 37 -2.63 -4.32 18.47
C MET A 37 -1.51 -3.27 18.53
N GLY A 38 -1.73 -2.06 18.01
CA GLY A 38 -0.72 -1.00 17.98
C GLY A 38 0.38 -1.23 16.94
N ILE A 39 0.09 -1.94 15.85
CA ILE A 39 1.01 -2.09 14.72
C ILE A 39 1.28 -0.71 14.12
N THR A 40 2.55 -0.40 13.87
CA THR A 40 2.96 0.95 13.50
C THR A 40 2.42 1.40 12.15
N GLN A 41 2.43 0.49 11.16
CA GLN A 41 2.03 0.79 9.79
C GLN A 41 1.42 -0.44 9.12
N SER A 42 0.42 -0.23 8.27
CA SER A 42 -0.16 -1.26 7.41
C SER A 42 -0.17 -0.80 5.96
N GLU A 43 0.38 -1.62 5.06
CA GLU A 43 0.11 -1.50 3.62
C GLU A 43 -1.31 -2.02 3.36
N PHE A 44 -2.27 -1.13 3.26
CA PHE A 44 -3.67 -1.55 3.25
C PHE A 44 -4.27 -1.77 1.86
N GLY A 45 -3.52 -1.44 0.79
CA GLY A 45 -3.93 -1.72 -0.58
C GLY A 45 -3.16 -0.95 -1.65
N PHE A 46 -3.67 -1.02 -2.90
CA PHE A 46 -3.07 -0.40 -4.07
C PHE A 46 -4.02 0.66 -4.67
N PRO A 47 -3.81 1.96 -4.40
CA PRO A 47 -4.76 3.02 -4.75
C PRO A 47 -4.96 3.27 -6.25
N THR A 48 -4.13 2.73 -7.13
CA THR A 48 -4.36 2.77 -8.58
C THR A 48 -5.43 1.78 -9.04
N THR A 49 -5.84 0.84 -8.19
CA THR A 49 -6.73 -0.26 -8.53
C THR A 49 -8.19 0.10 -8.26
N MET A 50 -8.96 0.36 -9.29
CA MET A 50 -10.34 0.87 -9.22
C MET A 50 -11.26 0.06 -8.30
N HIS A 51 -11.18 -1.27 -8.32
CA HIS A 51 -12.04 -2.12 -7.51
C HIS A 51 -11.79 -2.01 -5.99
N GLU A 52 -10.64 -1.48 -5.57
CA GLU A 52 -10.30 -1.28 -4.16
C GLU A 52 -10.70 0.11 -3.63
N LEU A 53 -10.99 1.08 -4.49
CA LEU A 53 -11.14 2.48 -4.07
C LEU A 53 -12.19 2.70 -2.97
N ASN A 54 -13.34 2.04 -3.06
CA ASN A 54 -14.37 2.17 -2.03
C ASN A 54 -13.88 1.68 -0.66
N TYR A 55 -13.12 0.58 -0.64
CA TYR A 55 -12.52 0.06 0.58
C TYR A 55 -11.44 1.02 1.12
N LEU A 56 -10.56 1.49 0.25
CA LEU A 56 -9.47 2.38 0.62
C LEU A 56 -10.01 3.69 1.21
N ASN A 57 -10.92 4.36 0.50
CA ASN A 57 -11.50 5.62 0.95
C ASN A 57 -12.32 5.45 2.24
N ALA A 58 -13.06 4.35 2.39
CA ALA A 58 -13.77 4.07 3.64
C ALA A 58 -12.83 3.93 4.84
N ASN A 59 -11.69 3.24 4.67
CA ASN A 59 -10.70 3.10 5.74
C ASN A 59 -9.98 4.43 6.04
N LEU A 60 -9.71 5.25 5.05
CA LEU A 60 -9.16 6.61 5.25
C LEU A 60 -10.14 7.52 5.99
N GLU A 61 -11.44 7.38 5.76
CA GLU A 61 -12.46 8.07 6.56
C GLU A 61 -12.47 7.58 8.03
N LEU A 62 -12.20 6.30 8.31
CA LEU A 62 -12.03 5.81 9.68
C LEU A 62 -10.80 6.43 10.35
N VAL A 63 -9.71 6.64 9.62
CA VAL A 63 -8.55 7.39 10.13
C VAL A 63 -8.92 8.82 10.45
N LYS A 64 -9.56 9.53 9.51
CA LYS A 64 -10.00 10.92 9.70
C LYS A 64 -10.93 11.09 10.89
N ARG A 65 -11.79 10.10 11.17
CA ARG A 65 -12.68 10.09 12.34
C ARG A 65 -12.01 9.63 13.64
N GLY A 66 -10.73 9.30 13.62
CA GLY A 66 -9.98 8.84 14.79
C GLY A 66 -10.29 7.42 15.26
N VAL A 67 -11.01 6.63 14.46
CA VAL A 67 -11.27 5.20 14.75
C VAL A 67 -10.00 4.39 14.57
N ILE A 68 -9.27 4.64 13.48
CA ILE A 68 -7.91 4.12 13.27
C ILE A 68 -6.95 5.27 13.60
N ASN A 69 -6.25 5.16 14.72
CA ASN A 69 -5.43 6.25 15.26
C ASN A 69 -4.03 5.83 15.76
N ARG A 70 -3.76 4.53 15.79
CA ARG A 70 -2.46 3.96 16.20
C ARG A 70 -1.65 3.45 15.04
N THR A 71 -2.32 2.96 13.99
CA THR A 71 -1.72 2.38 12.79
C THR A 71 -1.80 3.39 11.65
N LYS A 72 -0.66 3.67 11.01
CA LYS A 72 -0.62 4.45 9.77
C LYS A 72 -1.04 3.56 8.61
N LEU A 73 -2.08 3.94 7.90
CA LEU A 73 -2.47 3.28 6.66
C LEU A 73 -1.63 3.86 5.51
N SER A 74 -0.93 3.00 4.78
CA SER A 74 -0.12 3.40 3.62
C SER A 74 -0.57 2.67 2.36
N GLY A 75 -0.74 3.42 1.28
CA GLY A 75 -0.96 2.86 -0.05
C GLY A 75 0.36 2.37 -0.63
N TRP A 76 0.36 1.17 -1.21
CA TRP A 76 1.50 0.71 -1.99
C TRP A 76 1.36 1.19 -3.44
N MET A 77 2.45 1.62 -4.06
CA MET A 77 2.47 2.01 -5.47
C MET A 77 3.86 1.80 -6.08
N ARG A 78 3.90 1.71 -7.39
CA ARG A 78 5.17 1.68 -8.11
C ARG A 78 5.80 3.07 -8.09
N ALA A 79 7.11 3.15 -8.09
CA ALA A 79 7.85 4.41 -8.14
C ALA A 79 7.82 5.03 -9.56
N ILE A 80 6.63 5.32 -10.06
CA ILE A 80 6.37 6.02 -11.34
C ILE A 80 5.36 7.15 -11.11
N ALA A 81 5.58 8.28 -11.77
CA ALA A 81 4.78 9.49 -11.58
C ALA A 81 3.26 9.25 -11.74
N SER A 82 2.87 8.51 -12.78
CA SER A 82 1.45 8.23 -13.04
C SER A 82 0.75 7.44 -11.92
N ASP A 83 1.45 6.50 -11.26
CA ASP A 83 0.88 5.78 -10.13
C ASP A 83 0.68 6.70 -8.92
N VAL A 84 1.65 7.58 -8.67
CA VAL A 84 1.60 8.55 -7.58
C VAL A 84 0.43 9.51 -7.80
N GLU A 85 0.37 10.16 -8.95
CA GLU A 85 -0.70 11.10 -9.31
C GLU A 85 -2.08 10.45 -9.22
N THR A 86 -2.25 9.25 -9.82
CA THR A 86 -3.51 8.50 -9.78
C THR A 86 -3.89 8.12 -8.35
N SER A 87 -2.93 7.68 -7.53
CA SER A 87 -3.21 7.26 -6.17
C SER A 87 -3.72 8.40 -5.29
N PHE A 88 -3.10 9.55 -5.33
CA PHE A 88 -3.53 10.71 -4.56
C PHE A 88 -4.81 11.35 -5.12
N SER A 89 -5.03 11.27 -6.43
CA SER A 89 -6.30 11.68 -7.03
C SER A 89 -7.46 10.77 -6.58
N ASN A 90 -7.24 9.45 -6.58
CA ASN A 90 -8.23 8.45 -6.21
C ASN A 90 -8.52 8.39 -4.70
N CYS A 91 -7.52 8.71 -3.88
CA CYS A 91 -7.58 8.66 -2.42
C CYS A 91 -7.08 9.98 -1.83
N PRO A 92 -7.91 11.05 -1.83
CA PRO A 92 -7.48 12.40 -1.40
C PRO A 92 -7.08 12.49 0.08
N LEU A 93 -7.51 11.55 0.92
CA LEU A 93 -7.15 11.49 2.35
C LEU A 93 -5.90 10.62 2.59
N LEU A 94 -5.25 10.11 1.55
CA LEU A 94 -4.05 9.31 1.68
C LEU A 94 -2.86 10.20 2.05
N GLU A 95 -2.25 9.95 3.22
CA GLU A 95 -1.10 10.70 3.72
C GLU A 95 0.22 9.92 3.63
N ASN A 96 0.14 8.58 3.61
CA ASN A 96 1.31 7.72 3.65
C ASN A 96 1.33 6.79 2.45
N CYS A 97 2.50 6.64 1.82
CA CYS A 97 2.68 5.72 0.71
C CYS A 97 4.02 4.98 0.81
N ASN A 98 4.03 3.75 0.31
CA ASN A 98 5.22 2.96 0.13
C ASN A 98 5.49 2.82 -1.37
N LEU A 99 6.65 3.32 -1.80
CA LEU A 99 7.07 3.25 -3.19
C LEU A 99 7.93 2.01 -3.42
N SER A 100 7.64 1.28 -4.49
CA SER A 100 8.39 0.08 -4.88
C SER A 100 9.07 0.27 -6.23
N GLN A 101 10.37 0.01 -6.25
CA GLN A 101 11.20 0.03 -7.45
C GLN A 101 11.97 -1.27 -7.57
N SER A 102 11.91 -1.90 -8.75
CA SER A 102 12.72 -3.09 -9.04
C SER A 102 14.12 -2.67 -9.49
N THR A 103 15.13 -3.20 -8.83
CA THR A 103 16.55 -2.82 -9.05
C THR A 103 17.43 -3.97 -9.54
N SER A 104 16.99 -5.24 -9.42
CA SER A 104 17.78 -6.37 -9.93
C SER A 104 17.78 -6.41 -11.46
N GLU A 105 18.87 -6.88 -12.05
CA GLU A 105 19.00 -7.01 -13.51
C GLU A 105 17.87 -7.86 -14.10
N GLN A 106 17.53 -8.98 -13.47
CA GLN A 106 16.46 -9.88 -13.92
C GLN A 106 15.11 -9.14 -13.99
N MET A 107 14.80 -8.32 -12.99
CA MET A 107 13.56 -7.54 -12.97
C MET A 107 13.59 -6.39 -13.96
N ILE A 108 14.75 -5.76 -14.15
CA ILE A 108 14.94 -4.70 -15.16
C ILE A 108 14.68 -5.26 -16.55
N TRP A 109 15.31 -6.37 -16.88
CA TRP A 109 15.13 -7.02 -18.17
C TRP A 109 13.74 -7.59 -18.37
N GLY A 110 13.23 -8.34 -17.39
CA GLY A 110 11.94 -9.02 -17.50
C GLY A 110 10.74 -8.07 -17.43
N LYS A 111 10.79 -7.06 -16.54
CA LYS A 111 9.68 -6.16 -16.29
C LYS A 111 9.68 -4.91 -17.16
N TYR A 112 10.85 -4.41 -17.51
CA TYR A 112 11.01 -3.17 -18.26
C TYR A 112 11.53 -3.36 -19.67
N LEU A 113 11.55 -4.61 -20.17
CA LEU A 113 11.97 -4.98 -21.52
C LEU A 113 13.37 -4.43 -21.89
N GLY A 114 14.29 -4.50 -20.95
CA GLY A 114 15.66 -4.01 -21.15
C GLY A 114 15.80 -2.50 -21.29
N LYS A 115 14.76 -1.74 -21.04
CA LYS A 115 14.86 -0.28 -21.01
C LYS A 115 15.64 0.13 -19.77
N LYS A 116 16.86 0.58 -19.96
CA LYS A 116 17.72 1.13 -18.89
C LYS A 116 17.21 2.42 -18.25
N ASN A 117 16.02 2.84 -18.58
CA ASN A 117 15.48 4.05 -17.99
C ASN A 117 15.16 3.92 -16.49
N THR A 118 15.32 2.73 -15.94
CA THR A 118 15.36 2.57 -14.49
C THR A 118 16.51 3.32 -13.88
N ASP A 119 17.68 3.32 -14.56
CA ASP A 119 18.82 4.11 -14.14
C ASP A 119 18.52 5.59 -14.25
N ASP A 120 17.85 5.98 -15.32
CA ASP A 120 17.45 7.38 -15.55
C ASP A 120 16.36 7.85 -14.60
N ARG A 121 15.55 6.92 -14.09
CA ARG A 121 14.53 7.22 -13.08
C ARG A 121 15.08 7.31 -11.68
N ASN A 122 16.20 6.70 -11.44
CA ASN A 122 16.89 6.71 -10.16
C ASN A 122 17.94 7.83 -10.07
N ARG A 123 18.09 8.57 -11.14
CA ARG A 123 18.92 9.76 -11.23
C ARG A 123 18.09 11.01 -11.08
#